data_fdf4a74200c034f2b9fd8e729d7d7133
#
_entry.id   fdf4a74200c034f2b9fd8e729d7d7133
#
_cell.length_a   1.000
_cell.length_b   1.000
_cell.length_c   1.000
_cell.angle_alpha   90.00
_cell.angle_beta   90.00
_cell.angle_gamma   90.00
#
_symmetry.space_group_name_H-M   'P 1'
#
loop_
_entity.id
_entity.type
_entity.pdbx_description
1 polymer ?
#
loop_
_entity_poly.entity_id
_entity_poly.type
_entity_poly.pdbx_seq_one_letter_code
_entity_poly.pdbx_strand_id
1 'polypeptide(L)'
;MSELLEKIEKRRTFAIISHPDAGKTTLTEKLLLYGGAIHLAGSVKARKSNKHAVSDWMEIEKQRGISVTSSVLQFDYDGYRVNILDTPGHQDFSEDTYRTLMAADSAVMLIDAAKGVEPQTKKLFWVCHRRKLPIFTFVNKLDRYGRNPFDLMDELEKVLHIRAYPINWPIGIDGQYKGVYNRLENSIELFEEDGSHGAKKLKSTTGSLDDTQIQEMLGAELYENLCNDIELLDMAGDEFDMEKVNNGELTPMFFGSAMTNFGVQAFLEKFLEMSPKPQPRALQDGTMIMPENEAFSAFVFKIQANMNPAHRDRISFMRICSGVFDK
;
A
#
# COMPACT_ATOMS: atom_id res chain seq x y z
N MET A 1 -9.94 4.61 28.55
CA MET A 1 -10.42 5.01 27.19
C MET A 1 -11.69 4.23 26.94
N SER A 2 -12.74 4.79 26.33
CA SER A 2 -13.93 3.99 26.02
C SER A 2 -13.57 2.95 24.95
N GLU A 3 -14.22 1.77 24.96
CA GLU A 3 -14.00 0.71 23.96
C GLU A 3 -14.14 1.22 22.52
N LEU A 4 -15.03 2.19 22.30
CA LEU A 4 -15.21 2.83 21.00
C LEU A 4 -13.96 3.63 20.58
N LEU A 5 -13.37 4.41 21.48
CA LEU A 5 -12.16 5.18 21.19
C LEU A 5 -10.97 4.29 20.85
N GLU A 6 -10.81 3.18 21.56
CA GLU A 6 -9.75 2.21 21.26
C GLU A 6 -9.93 1.59 19.87
N LYS A 7 -11.16 1.23 19.49
CA LYS A 7 -11.48 0.72 18.15
C LYS A 7 -11.23 1.76 17.05
N ILE A 8 -11.47 3.05 17.31
CA ILE A 8 -11.19 4.13 16.37
C ILE A 8 -9.67 4.29 16.20
N GLU A 9 -8.90 4.34 17.29
CA GLU A 9 -7.44 4.50 17.25
C GLU A 9 -6.75 3.37 16.45
N LYS A 10 -7.25 2.15 16.56
CA LYS A 10 -6.69 0.96 15.91
C LYS A 10 -7.27 0.66 14.53
N ARG A 11 -8.13 1.50 13.96
CA ARG A 11 -8.71 1.28 12.63
C ARG A 11 -7.91 2.02 11.56
N ARG A 12 -7.65 1.31 10.45
CA ARG A 12 -7.00 1.88 9.25
C ARG A 12 -7.84 1.56 8.02
N THR A 13 -8.17 2.58 7.24
CA THR A 13 -8.94 2.42 5.99
C THR A 13 -8.24 3.14 4.87
N PHE A 14 -7.71 2.42 3.91
CA PHE A 14 -6.96 3.00 2.81
C PHE A 14 -7.36 2.43 1.46
N ALA A 15 -7.13 3.19 0.42
CA ALA A 15 -7.30 2.76 -0.96
C ALA A 15 -5.94 2.49 -1.61
N ILE A 16 -5.87 1.51 -2.52
CA ILE A 16 -4.68 1.28 -3.34
C ILE A 16 -4.93 1.87 -4.71
N ILE A 17 -4.11 2.84 -5.11
CA ILE A 17 -4.17 3.50 -6.41
C ILE A 17 -2.95 3.14 -7.26
N SER A 18 -3.16 2.84 -8.54
CA SER A 18 -2.07 2.49 -9.44
C SER A 18 -2.50 2.53 -10.90
N HIS A 19 -1.51 2.50 -11.78
CA HIS A 19 -1.74 2.10 -13.17
C HIS A 19 -2.07 0.60 -13.25
N PRO A 20 -2.81 0.13 -14.28
CA PRO A 20 -2.95 -1.30 -14.58
C PRO A 20 -1.58 -2.00 -14.64
N ASP A 21 -1.52 -3.24 -14.19
CA ASP A 21 -0.31 -4.07 -14.16
C ASP A 21 0.84 -3.59 -13.23
N ALA A 22 0.67 -2.53 -12.46
CA ALA A 22 1.67 -2.13 -11.45
C ALA A 22 1.82 -3.16 -10.30
N GLY A 23 0.90 -4.13 -10.19
CA GLY A 23 0.93 -5.21 -9.21
C GLY A 23 -0.03 -5.01 -8.03
N LYS A 24 -1.10 -4.19 -8.22
CA LYS A 24 -2.07 -3.89 -7.18
C LYS A 24 -2.69 -5.15 -6.57
N THR A 25 -3.29 -6.02 -7.38
CA THR A 25 -3.91 -7.27 -6.91
C THR A 25 -2.90 -8.16 -6.18
N THR A 26 -1.66 -8.23 -6.68
CA THR A 26 -0.59 -8.98 -6.03
C THR A 26 -0.26 -8.40 -4.66
N LEU A 27 -0.08 -7.07 -4.54
CA LEU A 27 0.19 -6.44 -3.24
C LEU A 27 -0.97 -6.66 -2.27
N THR A 28 -2.22 -6.47 -2.70
CA THR A 28 -3.42 -6.72 -1.88
C THR A 28 -3.43 -8.15 -1.34
N GLU A 29 -3.15 -9.15 -2.16
CA GLU A 29 -3.06 -10.55 -1.74
C GLU A 29 -1.95 -10.78 -0.69
N LYS A 30 -0.81 -10.10 -0.85
CA LYS A 30 0.27 -10.22 0.13
C LYS A 30 -0.09 -9.58 1.47
N LEU A 31 -0.75 -8.44 1.46
CA LEU A 31 -1.26 -7.83 2.69
C LEU A 31 -2.25 -8.74 3.42
N LEU A 32 -3.15 -9.41 2.68
CA LEU A 32 -4.06 -10.42 3.24
C LEU A 32 -3.32 -11.66 3.77
N LEU A 33 -2.24 -12.07 3.12
CA LEU A 33 -1.39 -13.17 3.57
C LEU A 33 -0.72 -12.84 4.90
N TYR A 34 -0.13 -11.65 5.03
CA TYR A 34 0.49 -11.19 6.27
C TYR A 34 -0.54 -11.02 7.39
N GLY A 35 -1.73 -10.52 7.08
CA GLY A 35 -2.86 -10.46 8.00
C GLY A 35 -3.47 -11.81 8.39
N GLY A 36 -3.00 -12.92 7.80
CA GLY A 36 -3.53 -14.25 8.08
C GLY A 36 -4.94 -14.51 7.53
N ALA A 37 -5.48 -13.59 6.72
CA ALA A 37 -6.80 -13.74 6.10
C ALA A 37 -6.80 -14.80 4.99
N ILE A 38 -5.62 -15.07 4.40
CA ILE A 38 -5.39 -16.16 3.45
C ILE A 38 -4.12 -16.92 3.84
N HIS A 39 -4.05 -18.21 3.54
CA HIS A 39 -2.90 -19.05 3.87
C HIS A 39 -1.86 -19.14 2.74
N LEU A 40 -2.28 -18.90 1.50
CA LEU A 40 -1.42 -18.91 0.31
C LEU A 40 -1.89 -17.82 -0.64
N ALA A 41 -0.98 -16.95 -1.07
CA ALA A 41 -1.27 -15.96 -2.09
C ALA A 41 -1.26 -16.59 -3.49
N GLY A 42 -2.20 -16.20 -4.35
CA GLY A 42 -2.23 -16.54 -5.75
C GLY A 42 -1.33 -15.62 -6.59
N SER A 43 -0.78 -16.09 -7.70
CA SER A 43 -0.13 -15.24 -8.68
C SER A 43 -1.08 -14.96 -9.85
N VAL A 44 -1.31 -13.68 -10.14
CA VAL A 44 -2.16 -13.24 -11.26
C VAL A 44 -1.63 -13.75 -12.62
N LYS A 45 -0.33 -14.03 -12.71
CA LYS A 45 0.31 -14.55 -13.95
C LYS A 45 0.25 -16.05 -14.15
N ALA A 46 -0.21 -16.82 -13.17
CA ALA A 46 -0.28 -18.27 -13.30
C ALA A 46 -1.47 -18.68 -14.17
N ARG A 47 -1.33 -18.55 -15.51
CA ARG A 47 -2.27 -19.07 -16.51
C ARG A 47 -2.57 -20.58 -16.39
N LYS A 48 -1.93 -21.29 -15.46
CA LYS A 48 -2.06 -22.74 -15.25
C LYS A 48 -2.46 -23.15 -13.82
N SER A 49 -2.61 -22.25 -12.87
CA SER A 49 -3.08 -22.61 -11.53
C SER A 49 -4.55 -22.23 -11.38
N ASN A 50 -5.36 -23.16 -10.87
CA ASN A 50 -6.78 -22.92 -10.54
C ASN A 50 -6.99 -21.96 -9.34
N LYS A 51 -5.93 -21.26 -8.88
CA LYS A 51 -5.99 -20.30 -7.78
C LYS A 51 -6.01 -18.88 -8.35
N HIS A 52 -7.17 -18.27 -8.32
CA HIS A 52 -7.34 -16.84 -8.63
C HIS A 52 -7.13 -16.00 -7.37
N ALA A 53 -6.81 -14.72 -7.57
CA ALA A 53 -6.70 -13.75 -6.50
C ALA A 53 -8.03 -13.63 -5.72
N VAL A 54 -7.97 -13.53 -4.39
CA VAL A 54 -9.17 -13.40 -3.56
C VAL A 54 -9.93 -12.10 -3.84
N SER A 55 -9.22 -11.06 -4.27
CA SER A 55 -9.81 -9.77 -4.66
C SER A 55 -10.56 -9.82 -6.00
N ASP A 56 -10.21 -10.76 -6.90
CA ASP A 56 -10.77 -10.88 -8.25
C ASP A 56 -11.89 -11.95 -8.27
N TRP A 57 -12.99 -11.67 -7.60
CA TRP A 57 -14.09 -12.64 -7.41
C TRP A 57 -15.09 -12.67 -8.57
N MET A 58 -15.13 -11.64 -9.41
CA MET A 58 -15.99 -11.64 -10.60
C MET A 58 -15.35 -12.43 -11.75
N GLU A 59 -16.18 -13.10 -12.54
CA GLU A 59 -15.72 -13.89 -13.70
C GLU A 59 -14.93 -13.04 -14.72
N ILE A 60 -15.36 -11.79 -14.92
CA ILE A 60 -14.70 -10.84 -15.83
C ILE A 60 -13.31 -10.46 -15.30
N GLU A 61 -13.18 -10.25 -13.98
CA GLU A 61 -11.91 -9.94 -13.33
C GLU A 61 -10.94 -11.11 -13.47
N LYS A 62 -11.43 -12.34 -13.23
CA LYS A 62 -10.63 -13.56 -13.39
C LYS A 62 -10.17 -13.78 -14.83
N GLN A 63 -11.03 -13.55 -15.81
CA GLN A 63 -10.69 -13.73 -17.22
C GLN A 63 -9.65 -12.72 -17.72
N ARG A 64 -9.75 -11.47 -17.28
CA ARG A 64 -8.85 -10.38 -17.69
C ARG A 64 -7.59 -10.28 -16.83
N GLY A 65 -7.60 -10.84 -15.61
CA GLY A 65 -6.52 -10.72 -14.61
C GLY A 65 -6.37 -9.29 -14.08
N ILE A 66 -7.45 -8.52 -14.09
CA ILE A 66 -7.54 -7.14 -13.61
C ILE A 66 -8.78 -6.97 -12.72
N SER A 67 -8.68 -6.12 -11.69
CA SER A 67 -9.84 -5.77 -10.87
C SER A 67 -10.72 -4.79 -11.64
N VAL A 68 -11.95 -5.21 -11.93
CA VAL A 68 -12.93 -4.43 -12.70
C VAL A 68 -13.80 -3.56 -11.78
N THR A 69 -14.14 -4.10 -10.60
CA THR A 69 -14.93 -3.41 -9.59
C THR A 69 -14.14 -3.23 -8.31
N SER A 70 -14.44 -2.16 -7.56
CA SER A 70 -13.83 -1.96 -6.25
C SER A 70 -14.32 -3.02 -5.28
N SER A 71 -13.43 -3.68 -4.57
CA SER A 71 -13.72 -4.57 -3.46
C SER A 71 -13.29 -3.96 -2.12
N VAL A 72 -13.94 -4.40 -1.04
CA VAL A 72 -13.58 -4.02 0.32
C VAL A 72 -13.07 -5.27 1.01
N LEU A 73 -11.81 -5.25 1.42
CA LEU A 73 -11.14 -6.36 2.09
C LEU A 73 -10.79 -5.94 3.51
N GLN A 74 -10.95 -6.85 4.47
CA GLN A 74 -10.72 -6.57 5.87
C GLN A 74 -9.91 -7.69 6.53
N PHE A 75 -8.97 -7.30 7.37
CA PHE A 75 -8.20 -8.21 8.22
C PHE A 75 -7.71 -7.52 9.48
N ASP A 76 -7.24 -8.30 10.45
CA ASP A 76 -6.57 -7.80 11.64
C ASP A 76 -5.07 -8.07 11.55
N TYR A 77 -4.25 -7.08 11.95
CA TYR A 77 -2.81 -7.20 11.99
C TYR A 77 -2.25 -6.35 13.12
N ASP A 78 -1.46 -6.95 14.00
CA ASP A 78 -0.80 -6.28 15.13
C ASP A 78 -1.73 -5.33 15.94
N GLY A 79 -2.93 -5.81 16.24
CA GLY A 79 -3.96 -5.04 16.96
C GLY A 79 -4.67 -3.98 16.13
N TYR A 80 -4.30 -3.77 14.86
CA TYR A 80 -5.02 -2.89 13.93
C TYR A 80 -6.14 -3.66 13.21
N ARG A 81 -7.29 -2.99 13.03
CA ARG A 81 -8.34 -3.42 12.11
C ARG A 81 -8.14 -2.71 10.78
N VAL A 82 -7.70 -3.45 9.78
CA VAL A 82 -7.31 -2.93 8.47
C VAL A 82 -8.43 -3.13 7.46
N ASN A 83 -8.80 -2.07 6.74
CA ASN A 83 -9.74 -2.12 5.63
C ASN A 83 -9.03 -1.64 4.36
N ILE A 84 -8.89 -2.52 3.38
CA ILE A 84 -8.38 -2.19 2.05
C ILE A 84 -9.55 -1.92 1.13
N LEU A 85 -9.55 -0.76 0.50
CA LEU A 85 -10.44 -0.42 -0.58
C LEU A 85 -9.68 -0.65 -1.88
N ASP A 86 -9.83 -1.85 -2.46
CA ASP A 86 -9.19 -2.18 -3.73
C ASP A 86 -9.94 -1.51 -4.88
N THR A 87 -9.26 -0.62 -5.59
CA THR A 87 -9.82 0.19 -6.66
C THR A 87 -9.44 -0.38 -8.03
N PRO A 88 -10.34 -0.34 -9.04
CA PRO A 88 -9.97 -0.76 -10.38
C PRO A 88 -8.86 0.15 -10.93
N GLY A 89 -7.80 -0.46 -11.49
CA GLY A 89 -6.72 0.28 -12.15
C GLY A 89 -7.07 0.73 -13.57
N HIS A 90 -8.13 0.19 -14.18
CA HIS A 90 -8.48 0.43 -15.58
C HIS A 90 -9.19 1.79 -15.78
N GLN A 91 -8.94 2.47 -16.92
CA GLN A 91 -9.47 3.81 -17.20
C GLN A 91 -10.99 3.86 -17.27
N ASP A 92 -11.64 2.78 -17.74
CA ASP A 92 -13.09 2.70 -17.95
C ASP A 92 -13.91 2.66 -16.65
N PHE A 93 -13.25 2.43 -15.50
CA PHE A 93 -13.92 2.31 -14.19
C PHE A 93 -13.57 3.44 -13.22
N SER A 94 -13.16 4.59 -13.72
CA SER A 94 -12.67 5.71 -12.93
C SER A 94 -13.71 6.28 -11.95
N GLU A 95 -15.01 6.23 -12.26
CA GLU A 95 -16.07 6.74 -11.38
C GLU A 95 -16.20 5.92 -10.09
N ASP A 96 -16.18 4.60 -10.18
CA ASP A 96 -16.19 3.71 -9.01
C ASP A 96 -14.97 3.91 -8.14
N THR A 97 -13.82 4.17 -8.77
CA THR A 97 -12.60 4.51 -8.05
C THR A 97 -12.76 5.81 -7.26
N TYR A 98 -13.32 6.85 -7.86
CA TYR A 98 -13.54 8.13 -7.19
C TYR A 98 -14.50 8.01 -6.00
N ARG A 99 -15.58 7.25 -6.14
CA ARG A 99 -16.53 6.98 -5.04
C ARG A 99 -15.87 6.20 -3.91
N THR A 100 -15.07 5.19 -4.24
CA THR A 100 -14.34 4.39 -3.25
C THR A 100 -13.33 5.23 -2.48
N LEU A 101 -12.60 6.14 -3.16
CA LEU A 101 -11.67 7.06 -2.51
C LEU A 101 -12.35 8.01 -1.51
N MET A 102 -13.66 8.24 -1.62
CA MET A 102 -14.41 9.02 -0.60
C MET A 102 -14.44 8.32 0.76
N ALA A 103 -14.37 7.00 0.78
CA ALA A 103 -14.42 6.21 2.01
C ALA A 103 -13.04 5.98 2.64
N ALA A 104 -11.95 6.32 1.95
CA ALA A 104 -10.58 6.15 2.44
C ALA A 104 -10.15 7.28 3.39
N ASP A 105 -9.22 6.97 4.30
CA ASP A 105 -8.53 7.93 5.16
C ASP A 105 -7.10 8.20 4.69
N SER A 106 -6.54 7.31 3.87
CA SER A 106 -5.24 7.45 3.20
C SER A 106 -5.22 6.66 1.90
N ALA A 107 -4.16 6.80 1.12
CA ALA A 107 -3.96 6.04 -0.11
C ALA A 107 -2.55 5.44 -0.16
N VAL A 108 -2.46 4.22 -0.70
CA VAL A 108 -1.19 3.61 -1.12
C VAL A 108 -1.08 3.74 -2.64
N MET A 109 -0.10 4.51 -3.08
CA MET A 109 0.21 4.69 -4.48
C MET A 109 1.27 3.67 -4.90
N LEU A 110 0.91 2.80 -5.85
CA LEU A 110 1.79 1.74 -6.33
C LEU A 110 2.43 2.17 -7.67
N ILE A 111 3.76 2.10 -7.73
CA ILE A 111 4.57 2.45 -8.90
C ILE A 111 5.36 1.20 -9.34
N ASP A 112 5.41 0.95 -10.64
CA ASP A 112 6.28 -0.07 -11.25
C ASP A 112 7.70 0.48 -11.36
N ALA A 113 8.69 -0.20 -10.75
CA ALA A 113 10.09 0.23 -10.75
C ALA A 113 10.69 0.46 -12.15
N ALA A 114 10.22 -0.28 -13.16
CA ALA A 114 10.69 -0.11 -14.53
C ALA A 114 10.00 1.03 -15.28
N LYS A 115 8.74 1.33 -14.94
CA LYS A 115 7.91 2.28 -15.71
C LYS A 115 7.80 3.67 -15.08
N GLY A 116 7.98 3.78 -13.75
CA GLY A 116 7.82 5.05 -13.03
C GLY A 116 6.36 5.50 -12.92
N VAL A 117 6.13 6.81 -12.97
CA VAL A 117 4.81 7.44 -12.78
C VAL A 117 3.98 7.39 -14.07
N GLU A 118 3.11 6.41 -14.16
CA GLU A 118 2.25 6.18 -15.34
C GLU A 118 0.97 7.05 -15.33
N PRO A 119 0.32 7.29 -16.49
CA PRO A 119 -0.77 8.27 -16.62
C PRO A 119 -1.96 8.04 -15.67
N GLN A 120 -2.35 6.79 -15.42
CA GLN A 120 -3.48 6.51 -14.52
C GLN A 120 -3.11 6.78 -13.07
N THR A 121 -1.88 6.44 -12.66
CA THR A 121 -1.36 6.77 -11.34
C THR A 121 -1.41 8.27 -11.10
N LYS A 122 -0.96 9.08 -12.07
CA LYS A 122 -1.01 10.53 -12.01
C LYS A 122 -2.42 11.08 -11.83
N LYS A 123 -3.41 10.57 -12.59
CA LYS A 123 -4.82 10.97 -12.44
C LYS A 123 -5.35 10.69 -11.04
N LEU A 124 -5.12 9.48 -10.52
CA LEU A 124 -5.60 9.06 -9.22
C LEU A 124 -4.89 9.80 -8.07
N PHE A 125 -3.60 10.06 -8.22
CA PHE A 125 -2.84 10.92 -7.32
C PHE A 125 -3.52 12.28 -7.14
N TRP A 126 -3.83 12.97 -8.24
CA TRP A 126 -4.47 14.29 -8.16
C TRP A 126 -5.85 14.26 -7.51
N VAL A 127 -6.60 13.16 -7.63
CA VAL A 127 -7.86 12.98 -6.91
C VAL A 127 -7.63 12.89 -5.40
N CYS A 128 -6.65 12.09 -4.98
CA CYS A 128 -6.27 11.96 -3.56
C CYS A 128 -5.71 13.28 -3.00
N HIS A 129 -4.80 13.93 -3.73
CA HIS A 129 -4.16 15.17 -3.33
C HIS A 129 -5.16 16.31 -3.14
N ARG A 130 -6.12 16.51 -4.08
CA ARG A 130 -7.20 17.49 -3.93
C ARG A 130 -8.09 17.25 -2.71
N ARG A 131 -8.15 16.02 -2.23
CA ARG A 131 -8.90 15.61 -1.03
C ARG A 131 -8.07 15.67 0.23
N LYS A 132 -6.81 16.05 0.12
CA LYS A 132 -5.84 16.04 1.22
C LYS A 132 -5.74 14.67 1.89
N LEU A 133 -5.83 13.59 1.11
CA LEU A 133 -5.56 12.25 1.61
C LEU A 133 -4.04 12.06 1.69
N PRO A 134 -3.51 11.66 2.84
CA PRO A 134 -2.10 11.24 2.94
C PRO A 134 -1.82 10.10 1.96
N ILE A 135 -0.72 10.22 1.21
CA ILE A 135 -0.34 9.26 0.17
C ILE A 135 0.99 8.62 0.55
N PHE A 136 1.03 7.30 0.56
CA PHE A 136 2.20 6.47 0.79
C PHE A 136 2.57 5.80 -0.52
N THR A 137 3.80 5.95 -0.96
CA THR A 137 4.27 5.39 -2.25
C THR A 137 4.96 4.06 -2.03
N PHE A 138 4.55 3.03 -2.77
CA PHE A 138 5.23 1.74 -2.82
C PHE A 138 5.77 1.48 -4.23
N VAL A 139 7.09 1.47 -4.38
CA VAL A 139 7.79 1.11 -5.62
C VAL A 139 7.94 -0.39 -5.68
N ASN A 140 7.21 -0.99 -6.61
CA ASN A 140 7.03 -2.44 -6.71
C ASN A 140 7.88 -3.02 -7.86
N LYS A 141 8.11 -4.32 -7.80
CA LYS A 141 8.77 -5.14 -8.82
C LYS A 141 10.29 -4.97 -8.88
N LEU A 142 10.92 -4.69 -7.76
CA LEU A 142 12.38 -4.66 -7.65
C LEU A 142 13.05 -6.04 -7.85
N ASP A 143 12.26 -7.12 -7.93
CA ASP A 143 12.70 -8.45 -8.33
C ASP A 143 13.12 -8.54 -9.81
N ARG A 144 13.00 -7.45 -10.57
CA ARG A 144 13.31 -7.36 -11.99
C ARG A 144 14.22 -6.18 -12.28
N TYR A 145 14.65 -6.09 -13.55
CA TYR A 145 15.30 -4.88 -14.05
C TYR A 145 14.36 -3.68 -13.90
N GLY A 146 14.86 -2.64 -13.26
CA GLY A 146 14.17 -1.41 -12.96
C GLY A 146 15.02 -0.17 -13.22
N ARG A 147 14.44 0.98 -12.97
CA ARG A 147 15.16 2.27 -13.02
C ARG A 147 15.89 2.49 -11.70
N ASN A 148 16.90 3.34 -11.74
CA ASN A 148 17.60 3.75 -10.53
C ASN A 148 16.61 4.36 -9.52
N PRO A 149 16.67 4.00 -8.22
CA PRO A 149 15.78 4.54 -7.19
C PRO A 149 15.80 6.07 -7.08
N PHE A 150 16.95 6.73 -7.26
CA PHE A 150 17.06 8.20 -7.27
C PHE A 150 16.30 8.80 -8.46
N ASP A 151 16.37 8.18 -9.65
CA ASP A 151 15.63 8.65 -10.82
C ASP A 151 14.12 8.54 -10.63
N LEU A 152 13.66 7.49 -9.92
CA LEU A 152 12.25 7.31 -9.59
C LEU A 152 11.75 8.35 -8.58
N MET A 153 12.56 8.69 -7.59
CA MET A 153 12.26 9.78 -6.65
C MET A 153 12.17 11.13 -7.38
N ASP A 154 13.17 11.46 -8.18
CA ASP A 154 13.22 12.71 -8.95
C ASP A 154 12.04 12.83 -9.93
N GLU A 155 11.68 11.75 -10.63
CA GLU A 155 10.47 11.73 -11.48
C GLU A 155 9.21 11.96 -10.68
N LEU A 156 9.04 11.28 -9.55
CA LEU A 156 7.87 11.41 -8.69
C LEU A 156 7.71 12.87 -8.24
N GLU A 157 8.77 13.50 -7.75
CA GLU A 157 8.74 14.89 -7.32
C GLU A 157 8.45 15.86 -8.48
N LYS A 158 9.06 15.67 -9.64
CA LYS A 158 8.84 16.51 -10.82
C LYS A 158 7.45 16.37 -11.43
N VAL A 159 6.92 15.15 -11.46
CA VAL A 159 5.65 14.85 -12.14
C VAL A 159 4.45 15.11 -11.25
N LEU A 160 4.56 14.83 -9.96
CA LEU A 160 3.46 14.92 -8.99
C LEU A 160 3.54 16.17 -8.11
N HIS A 161 4.67 16.88 -8.11
CA HIS A 161 4.92 18.06 -7.27
C HIS A 161 4.71 17.80 -5.78
N ILE A 162 5.14 16.64 -5.32
CA ILE A 162 5.14 16.21 -3.91
C ILE A 162 6.54 15.77 -3.54
N ARG A 163 7.01 16.10 -2.35
CA ARG A 163 8.30 15.60 -1.85
C ARG A 163 8.25 14.11 -1.57
N ALA A 164 9.33 13.39 -1.86
CA ALA A 164 9.47 11.97 -1.58
C ALA A 164 10.50 11.73 -0.47
N TYR A 165 10.12 10.98 0.55
CA TYR A 165 11.05 10.54 1.58
C TYR A 165 11.12 9.00 1.60
N PRO A 166 12.26 8.40 1.22
CA PRO A 166 12.43 6.96 1.28
C PRO A 166 12.55 6.49 2.73
N ILE A 167 11.57 5.73 3.18
CA ILE A 167 11.55 5.08 4.51
C ILE A 167 12.53 3.91 4.51
N ASN A 168 12.52 3.13 3.44
CA ASN A 168 13.52 2.10 3.20
C ASN A 168 14.25 2.36 1.87
N TRP A 169 15.47 1.87 1.76
CA TRP A 169 16.29 1.95 0.55
C TRP A 169 16.65 0.55 0.06
N PRO A 170 16.53 0.25 -1.24
CA PRO A 170 16.80 -1.08 -1.76
C PRO A 170 18.31 -1.39 -1.75
N ILE A 171 18.66 -2.62 -1.39
CA ILE A 171 20.03 -3.13 -1.43
C ILE A 171 20.17 -4.06 -2.61
N GLY A 172 20.90 -3.64 -3.63
CA GLY A 172 20.97 -4.29 -4.93
C GLY A 172 19.78 -3.93 -5.82
N ILE A 173 20.06 -3.82 -7.12
CA ILE A 173 19.09 -3.52 -8.18
C ILE A 173 19.30 -4.50 -9.34
N ASP A 174 18.46 -4.47 -10.35
CA ASP A 174 18.63 -5.21 -11.60
C ASP A 174 18.77 -6.73 -11.41
N GLY A 175 17.90 -7.32 -10.59
CA GLY A 175 17.89 -8.75 -10.30
C GLY A 175 18.84 -9.17 -9.17
N GLN A 176 19.57 -8.25 -8.57
CA GLN A 176 20.43 -8.48 -7.41
C GLN A 176 19.81 -8.00 -6.10
N TYR A 177 18.51 -7.76 -6.08
CA TYR A 177 17.79 -7.23 -4.93
C TYR A 177 17.86 -8.23 -3.75
N LYS A 178 18.61 -7.87 -2.71
CA LYS A 178 18.86 -8.73 -1.54
C LYS A 178 18.13 -8.30 -0.28
N GLY A 179 17.78 -7.04 -0.16
CA GLY A 179 17.19 -6.52 1.06
C GLY A 179 16.87 -5.05 1.00
N VAL A 180 16.59 -4.48 2.16
CA VAL A 180 16.33 -3.05 2.33
C VAL A 180 17.09 -2.50 3.53
N TYR A 181 17.49 -1.25 3.44
CA TYR A 181 17.94 -0.44 4.56
C TYR A 181 16.80 0.45 5.05
N ASN A 182 16.43 0.34 6.32
CA ASN A 182 15.42 1.17 6.97
C ASN A 182 16.09 2.44 7.50
N ARG A 183 15.79 3.59 6.90
CA ARG A 183 16.39 4.88 7.24
C ARG A 183 15.97 5.42 8.61
N LEU A 184 14.76 5.12 9.06
CA LEU A 184 14.27 5.60 10.37
C LEU A 184 14.88 4.83 11.53
N GLU A 185 15.22 3.57 11.33
CA GLU A 185 15.74 2.67 12.35
C GLU A 185 17.25 2.40 12.23
N ASN A 186 17.86 2.88 11.13
CA ASN A 186 19.25 2.59 10.76
C ASN A 186 19.55 1.09 10.77
N SER A 187 18.62 0.30 10.24
CA SER A 187 18.69 -1.15 10.23
C SER A 187 18.62 -1.72 8.80
N ILE A 188 19.28 -2.85 8.60
CA ILE A 188 19.27 -3.61 7.36
C ILE A 188 18.42 -4.85 7.53
N GLU A 189 17.55 -5.14 6.57
CA GLU A 189 16.79 -6.38 6.47
C GLU A 189 17.18 -7.10 5.19
N LEU A 190 17.86 -8.26 5.32
CA LEU A 190 18.24 -9.12 4.20
C LEU A 190 17.23 -10.25 4.04
N PHE A 191 16.75 -10.48 2.83
CA PHE A 191 15.74 -11.47 2.51
C PHE A 191 16.36 -12.81 2.13
N GLU A 192 15.81 -13.90 2.68
CA GLU A 192 16.20 -15.27 2.34
C GLU A 192 15.30 -15.78 1.20
N GLU A 193 15.91 -16.30 0.13
CA GLU A 193 15.17 -16.98 -0.93
C GLU A 193 14.77 -18.38 -0.43
N ASP A 194 13.48 -18.62 -0.27
CA ASP A 194 12.93 -19.90 0.20
C ASP A 194 12.35 -20.79 -0.92
N GLY A 195 12.49 -20.37 -2.17
CA GLY A 195 11.93 -21.07 -3.33
C GLY A 195 10.40 -21.06 -3.42
N SER A 196 9.71 -20.42 -2.48
CA SER A 196 8.24 -20.36 -2.47
C SER A 196 7.68 -19.34 -3.46
N HIS A 197 8.53 -18.55 -4.11
CA HIS A 197 8.17 -17.45 -5.01
C HIS A 197 7.12 -16.51 -4.39
N GLY A 198 7.25 -16.24 -3.08
CA GLY A 198 6.35 -15.35 -2.35
C GLY A 198 4.99 -15.96 -1.99
N ALA A 199 4.79 -17.25 -2.13
CA ALA A 199 3.53 -17.89 -1.72
C ALA A 199 3.34 -17.95 -0.18
N LYS A 200 4.43 -17.78 0.58
CA LYS A 200 4.45 -17.78 2.05
C LYS A 200 5.12 -16.51 2.57
N LYS A 201 4.99 -16.27 3.87
CA LYS A 201 5.75 -15.22 4.57
C LYS A 201 7.24 -15.47 4.42
N LEU A 202 7.99 -14.41 4.15
CA LEU A 202 9.43 -14.47 3.95
C LEU A 202 10.16 -14.50 5.30
N LYS A 203 11.33 -15.14 5.33
CA LYS A 203 12.28 -15.02 6.42
C LYS A 203 13.29 -13.95 6.06
N SER A 204 13.70 -13.19 7.04
CA SER A 204 14.72 -12.14 6.89
C SER A 204 15.71 -12.17 8.06
N THR A 205 16.93 -11.70 7.78
CA THR A 205 17.97 -11.44 8.78
C THR A 205 18.08 -9.94 8.94
N THR A 206 17.94 -9.45 10.19
CA THR A 206 18.02 -8.02 10.51
C THR A 206 19.28 -7.72 11.27
N GLY A 207 19.97 -6.62 10.94
CA GLY A 207 21.15 -6.13 11.64
C GLY A 207 21.42 -4.66 11.33
N SER A 208 22.52 -4.12 11.86
CA SER A 208 22.95 -2.75 11.59
C SER A 208 24.01 -2.68 10.50
N LEU A 209 24.32 -1.46 10.00
CA LEU A 209 25.42 -1.22 9.07
C LEU A 209 26.78 -1.67 9.61
N ASP A 210 26.98 -1.57 10.93
CA ASP A 210 28.25 -1.94 11.60
C ASP A 210 28.36 -3.43 11.89
N ASP A 211 27.32 -4.21 11.61
CA ASP A 211 27.31 -5.66 11.87
C ASP A 211 28.15 -6.39 10.83
N THR A 212 29.24 -7.00 11.30
CA THR A 212 30.19 -7.74 10.46
C THR A 212 29.53 -8.88 9.68
N GLN A 213 28.53 -9.55 10.29
CA GLN A 213 27.79 -10.61 9.63
C GLN A 213 26.96 -10.07 8.45
N ILE A 214 26.31 -8.92 8.61
CA ILE A 214 25.56 -8.25 7.54
C ILE A 214 26.51 -7.82 6.41
N GLN A 215 27.68 -7.26 6.75
CA GLN A 215 28.68 -6.86 5.76
C GLN A 215 29.20 -8.06 4.95
N GLU A 216 29.48 -9.19 5.61
CA GLU A 216 29.89 -10.44 4.95
C GLU A 216 28.81 -10.98 4.02
N MET A 217 27.53 -10.95 4.46
CA MET A 217 26.39 -11.40 3.65
C MET A 217 26.15 -10.53 2.41
N LEU A 218 26.37 -9.21 2.51
CA LEU A 218 26.25 -8.29 1.41
C LEU A 218 27.42 -8.41 0.42
N GLY A 219 28.63 -8.60 0.94
CA GLY A 219 29.85 -8.46 0.19
C GLY A 219 30.28 -7.01 -0.01
N ALA A 220 31.56 -6.80 -0.33
CA ALA A 220 32.17 -5.47 -0.34
C ALA A 220 31.49 -4.48 -1.30
N GLU A 221 31.14 -4.91 -2.51
CA GLU A 221 30.56 -4.06 -3.55
C GLU A 221 29.17 -3.52 -3.15
N LEU A 222 28.24 -4.39 -2.73
CA LEU A 222 26.90 -3.97 -2.34
C LEU A 222 26.91 -3.13 -1.06
N TYR A 223 27.81 -3.44 -0.13
CA TYR A 223 27.96 -2.66 1.10
C TYR A 223 28.48 -1.23 0.79
N GLU A 224 29.52 -1.11 -0.04
CA GLU A 224 30.07 0.21 -0.45
C GLU A 224 29.02 1.03 -1.19
N ASN A 225 28.29 0.42 -2.13
CA ASN A 225 27.19 1.09 -2.85
C ASN A 225 26.11 1.57 -1.90
N LEU A 226 25.71 0.74 -0.92
CA LEU A 226 24.72 1.14 0.08
C LEU A 226 25.18 2.33 0.93
N CYS A 227 26.45 2.30 1.41
CA CYS A 227 26.99 3.42 2.17
C CYS A 227 27.01 4.73 1.37
N ASN A 228 27.42 4.67 0.09
CA ASN A 228 27.40 5.82 -0.79
C ASN A 228 25.98 6.36 -1.02
N ASP A 229 25.00 5.46 -1.23
CA ASP A 229 23.60 5.86 -1.41
C ASP A 229 23.03 6.52 -0.15
N ILE A 230 23.33 5.99 1.04
CA ILE A 230 22.90 6.58 2.32
C ILE A 230 23.50 7.98 2.48
N GLU A 231 24.79 8.14 2.21
CA GLU A 231 25.44 9.46 2.28
C GLU A 231 24.78 10.48 1.34
N LEU A 232 24.48 10.08 0.11
CA LEU A 232 23.76 10.93 -0.85
C LEU A 232 22.35 11.30 -0.36
N LEU A 233 21.61 10.34 0.21
CA LEU A 233 20.28 10.56 0.75
C LEU A 233 20.30 11.52 1.95
N ASP A 234 21.33 11.44 2.80
CA ASP A 234 21.45 12.29 3.98
C ASP A 234 21.91 13.70 3.63
N MET A 235 22.75 13.84 2.56
CA MET A 235 23.18 15.17 2.06
C MET A 235 22.08 15.92 1.31
N ALA A 236 21.27 15.21 0.53
CA ALA A 236 20.28 15.81 -0.38
C ALA A 236 18.84 15.77 0.15
N GLY A 237 18.60 15.02 1.23
CA GLY A 237 17.25 14.69 1.71
C GLY A 237 16.67 15.71 2.65
N ASP A 238 15.36 15.91 2.54
CA ASP A 238 14.56 16.57 3.56
C ASP A 238 14.47 15.67 4.82
N GLU A 239 14.28 16.27 5.98
CA GLU A 239 13.92 15.53 7.19
C GLU A 239 12.51 14.93 7.08
N PHE A 240 12.32 13.75 7.66
CA PHE A 240 11.01 13.12 7.73
C PHE A 240 10.07 13.90 8.62
N ASP A 241 8.90 14.28 8.09
CA ASP A 241 7.92 15.10 8.79
C ASP A 241 6.49 14.57 8.57
N MET A 242 5.89 14.03 9.63
CA MET A 242 4.52 13.52 9.60
C MET A 242 3.46 14.59 9.36
N GLU A 243 3.69 15.85 9.71
CA GLU A 243 2.73 16.92 9.39
C GLU A 243 2.69 17.16 7.88
N LYS A 244 3.85 17.16 7.22
CA LYS A 244 3.94 17.26 5.75
C LYS A 244 3.26 16.06 5.06
N VAL A 245 3.38 14.85 5.63
CA VAL A 245 2.67 13.66 5.12
C VAL A 245 1.16 13.85 5.23
N ASN A 246 0.67 14.26 6.39
CA ASN A 246 -0.76 14.47 6.63
C ASN A 246 -1.35 15.62 5.79
N ASN A 247 -0.55 16.62 5.45
CA ASN A 247 -0.95 17.73 4.60
C ASN A 247 -0.85 17.40 3.09
N GLY A 248 -0.28 16.25 2.72
CA GLY A 248 -0.08 15.84 1.33
C GLY A 248 1.08 16.56 0.63
N GLU A 249 2.04 17.08 1.40
CA GLU A 249 3.24 17.76 0.90
C GLU A 249 4.43 16.80 0.73
N LEU A 250 4.43 15.69 1.49
CA LEU A 250 5.45 14.65 1.48
C LEU A 250 4.80 13.28 1.39
N THR A 251 5.40 12.39 0.58
CA THR A 251 5.02 10.98 0.52
C THR A 251 6.12 10.10 1.10
N PRO A 252 5.84 9.30 2.15
CA PRO A 252 6.72 8.22 2.55
C PRO A 252 6.85 7.22 1.41
N MET A 253 8.07 6.90 1.01
CA MET A 253 8.37 6.03 -0.13
C MET A 253 8.99 4.73 0.34
N PHE A 254 8.45 3.62 -0.15
CA PHE A 254 8.88 2.27 0.17
C PHE A 254 9.29 1.53 -1.10
N PHE A 255 10.33 0.74 -1.02
CA PHE A 255 10.82 -0.09 -2.11
C PHE A 255 10.63 -1.58 -1.78
N GLY A 256 10.16 -2.35 -2.76
CA GLY A 256 9.94 -3.76 -2.53
C GLY A 256 9.46 -4.54 -3.75
N SER A 257 9.12 -5.80 -3.53
CA SER A 257 8.51 -6.67 -4.52
C SER A 257 7.34 -7.45 -3.93
N ALA A 258 6.14 -7.14 -4.39
CA ALA A 258 4.95 -7.89 -4.01
C ALA A 258 5.01 -9.35 -4.51
N MET A 259 5.73 -9.65 -5.60
CA MET A 259 5.85 -11.01 -6.14
C MET A 259 6.64 -11.92 -5.18
N THR A 260 7.76 -11.45 -4.68
CA THR A 260 8.68 -12.19 -3.81
C THR A 260 8.42 -11.98 -2.31
N ASN A 261 7.54 -11.06 -1.94
CA ASN A 261 7.27 -10.56 -0.58
C ASN A 261 8.39 -9.66 0.01
N PHE A 262 9.40 -9.30 -0.77
CA PHE A 262 10.51 -8.48 -0.29
C PHE A 262 10.02 -7.08 0.09
N GLY A 263 10.28 -6.65 1.34
CA GLY A 263 9.88 -5.36 1.88
C GLY A 263 8.39 -5.18 2.16
N VAL A 264 7.53 -6.17 1.88
CA VAL A 264 6.07 -6.03 2.03
C VAL A 264 5.65 -6.02 3.50
N GLN A 265 6.27 -6.85 4.35
CA GLN A 265 5.96 -6.86 5.78
C GLN A 265 6.37 -5.55 6.45
N ALA A 266 7.62 -5.12 6.25
CA ALA A 266 8.13 -3.86 6.77
C ALA A 266 7.30 -2.65 6.29
N PHE A 267 6.87 -2.67 5.01
CA PHE A 267 5.93 -1.67 4.50
C PHE A 267 4.62 -1.69 5.28
N LEU A 268 3.98 -2.85 5.47
CA LEU A 268 2.70 -2.95 6.18
C LEU A 268 2.81 -2.40 7.60
N GLU A 269 3.83 -2.80 8.33
CA GLU A 269 4.07 -2.38 9.72
C GLU A 269 4.24 -0.86 9.81
N LYS A 270 5.16 -0.29 9.06
CA LYS A 270 5.40 1.16 9.05
C LYS A 270 4.21 1.96 8.50
N PHE A 271 3.55 1.45 7.48
CA PHE A 271 2.33 2.08 6.96
C PHE A 271 1.22 2.15 8.03
N LEU A 272 0.99 1.09 8.80
CA LEU A 272 -0.03 1.07 9.84
C LEU A 272 0.30 2.02 11.01
N GLU A 273 1.58 2.17 11.34
CA GLU A 273 2.03 3.15 12.34
C GLU A 273 1.78 4.60 11.87
N MET A 274 2.14 4.91 10.62
CA MET A 274 2.12 6.27 10.05
C MET A 274 0.75 6.67 9.52
N SER A 275 -0.06 5.71 9.04
CA SER A 275 -1.34 6.03 8.41
C SER A 275 -2.37 6.54 9.42
N PRO A 276 -3.23 7.49 9.02
CA PRO A 276 -4.17 8.09 9.94
C PRO A 276 -5.26 7.11 10.39
N LYS A 277 -5.73 7.29 11.61
CA LYS A 277 -7.00 6.74 12.08
C LYS A 277 -8.17 7.36 11.30
N PRO A 278 -9.42 6.87 11.47
CA PRO A 278 -10.59 7.49 10.85
C PRO A 278 -10.61 9.00 11.02
N GLN A 279 -10.75 9.72 9.91
CA GLN A 279 -10.71 11.18 9.88
C GLN A 279 -12.10 11.79 9.96
N PRO A 280 -12.23 13.00 10.53
CA PRO A 280 -13.48 13.77 10.53
C PRO A 280 -14.03 13.95 9.11
N ARG A 281 -15.36 14.03 9.00
CA ARG A 281 -16.06 14.23 7.71
C ARG A 281 -16.93 15.46 7.77
N ALA A 282 -16.83 16.31 6.76
CA ALA A 282 -17.67 17.50 6.64
C ALA A 282 -19.06 17.14 6.08
N LEU A 283 -20.11 17.69 6.66
CA LEU A 283 -21.46 17.74 6.09
C LEU A 283 -21.57 18.84 5.03
N GLN A 284 -22.70 18.87 4.32
CA GLN A 284 -22.95 19.89 3.27
C GLN A 284 -23.00 21.32 3.83
N ASP A 285 -23.39 21.49 5.07
CA ASP A 285 -23.43 22.77 5.79
C ASP A 285 -22.07 23.19 6.39
N GLY A 286 -21.02 22.39 6.19
CA GLY A 286 -19.69 22.59 6.74
C GLY A 286 -19.49 22.06 8.16
N THR A 287 -20.51 21.52 8.81
CA THR A 287 -20.38 20.89 10.13
C THR A 287 -19.47 19.67 10.06
N MET A 288 -18.51 19.56 10.97
CA MET A 288 -17.60 18.42 11.05
C MET A 288 -18.17 17.31 11.94
N ILE A 289 -18.27 16.12 11.36
CA ILE A 289 -18.60 14.90 12.12
C ILE A 289 -17.29 14.27 12.57
N MET A 290 -17.10 14.21 13.88
CA MET A 290 -15.95 13.58 14.50
C MET A 290 -16.21 12.07 14.66
N PRO A 291 -15.20 11.20 14.44
CA PRO A 291 -15.36 9.75 14.62
C PRO A 291 -15.82 9.34 16.02
N GLU A 292 -15.47 10.14 17.02
CA GLU A 292 -15.78 9.93 18.44
C GLU A 292 -17.23 10.30 18.82
N ASN A 293 -18.00 10.95 17.93
CA ASN A 293 -19.39 11.31 18.20
C ASN A 293 -20.24 10.06 18.44
N GLU A 294 -21.09 10.08 19.47
CA GLU A 294 -21.98 8.96 19.82
C GLU A 294 -23.10 8.75 18.79
N ALA A 295 -23.58 9.82 18.19
CA ALA A 295 -24.62 9.76 17.18
C ALA A 295 -24.11 9.04 15.93
N PHE A 296 -24.86 8.03 15.47
CA PHE A 296 -24.53 7.30 14.27
C PHE A 296 -24.64 8.18 13.03
N SER A 297 -23.59 8.19 12.23
CA SER A 297 -23.59 8.79 10.90
C SER A 297 -22.78 7.95 9.92
N ALA A 298 -23.24 7.88 8.67
CA ALA A 298 -22.58 7.09 7.63
C ALA A 298 -23.00 7.57 6.24
N PHE A 299 -22.23 7.16 5.23
CA PHE A 299 -22.64 7.32 3.82
C PHE A 299 -22.35 6.06 3.02
N VAL A 300 -23.22 5.77 2.05
CA VAL A 300 -23.05 4.66 1.12
C VAL A 300 -22.15 5.11 -0.04
N PHE A 301 -21.03 4.44 -0.24
CA PHE A 301 -20.11 4.76 -1.33
C PHE A 301 -20.16 3.76 -2.48
N LYS A 302 -20.73 2.56 -2.25
CA LYS A 302 -20.87 1.54 -3.29
C LYS A 302 -22.10 0.67 -3.04
N ILE A 303 -22.83 0.33 -4.10
CA ILE A 303 -23.90 -0.68 -4.07
C ILE A 303 -23.53 -1.74 -5.11
N GLN A 304 -23.45 -2.98 -4.69
CA GLN A 304 -23.10 -4.12 -5.52
C GLN A 304 -24.26 -5.10 -5.60
N ALA A 305 -24.69 -5.44 -6.82
CA ALA A 305 -25.66 -6.47 -7.07
C ALA A 305 -24.97 -7.80 -7.40
N ASN A 306 -25.71 -8.90 -7.24
CA ASN A 306 -25.31 -10.25 -7.69
C ASN A 306 -23.98 -10.77 -7.12
N MET A 307 -23.64 -10.44 -5.88
CA MET A 307 -22.46 -11.03 -5.22
C MET A 307 -22.61 -12.53 -5.02
N ASN A 308 -23.84 -13.01 -4.80
CA ASN A 308 -24.15 -14.43 -4.84
C ASN A 308 -25.01 -14.70 -6.09
N PRO A 309 -24.52 -15.50 -7.07
CA PRO A 309 -25.29 -15.82 -8.28
C PRO A 309 -26.65 -16.51 -8.00
N ALA A 310 -26.80 -17.15 -6.85
CA ALA A 310 -28.05 -17.80 -6.42
C ALA A 310 -29.09 -16.82 -5.85
N HIS A 311 -28.70 -15.58 -5.54
CA HIS A 311 -29.56 -14.57 -4.92
C HIS A 311 -29.46 -13.25 -5.68
N ARG A 312 -30.61 -12.56 -5.86
CA ARG A 312 -30.68 -11.22 -6.50
C ARG A 312 -30.47 -10.07 -5.50
N ASP A 313 -29.76 -10.33 -4.42
CA ASP A 313 -29.55 -9.35 -3.37
C ASP A 313 -28.58 -8.25 -3.80
N ARG A 314 -28.76 -7.07 -3.22
CA ARG A 314 -27.84 -5.92 -3.36
C ARG A 314 -27.16 -5.71 -2.02
N ILE A 315 -25.83 -5.58 -2.03
CA ILE A 315 -25.04 -5.24 -0.86
C ILE A 315 -24.63 -3.78 -0.98
N SER A 316 -24.92 -3.01 0.07
CA SER A 316 -24.49 -1.62 0.18
C SER A 316 -23.22 -1.55 1.05
N PHE A 317 -22.16 -0.98 0.51
CA PHE A 317 -20.95 -0.68 1.25
C PHE A 317 -21.06 0.72 1.84
N MET A 318 -20.96 0.79 3.15
CA MET A 318 -21.20 2.01 3.92
C MET A 318 -19.94 2.38 4.70
N ARG A 319 -19.54 3.64 4.61
CA ARG A 319 -18.53 4.23 5.49
C ARG A 319 -19.22 4.79 6.72
N ILE A 320 -18.95 4.21 7.87
CA ILE A 320 -19.36 4.76 9.17
C ILE A 320 -18.42 5.92 9.49
N CYS A 321 -18.99 7.10 9.75
CA CYS A 321 -18.27 8.30 10.11
C CYS A 321 -18.23 8.53 11.63
N SER A 322 -19.30 8.13 12.34
CA SER A 322 -19.40 8.23 13.80
C SER A 322 -20.41 7.24 14.35
N GLY A 323 -20.36 7.01 15.66
CA GLY A 323 -21.28 6.15 16.38
C GLY A 323 -21.15 4.67 16.04
N VAL A 324 -22.15 3.90 16.44
CA VAL A 324 -22.22 2.45 16.23
C VAL A 324 -23.46 2.12 15.39
N PHE A 325 -23.27 1.28 14.35
CA PHE A 325 -24.37 0.76 13.57
C PHE A 325 -25.04 -0.37 14.35
N ASP A 326 -26.33 -0.21 14.62
CA ASP A 326 -27.19 -1.24 15.17
C ASP A 326 -28.30 -1.57 14.16
N LYS A 327 -28.75 -2.85 14.17
CA LYS A 327 -29.77 -3.36 13.23
C LYS A 327 -31.17 -3.13 13.76
#